data_08d5e5d510a8dfe058ee6739b54f8044
#
_entry.id   08d5e5d510a8dfe058ee6739b54f8044
#
_cell.length_a   1.000
_cell.length_b   1.000
_cell.length_c   1.000
_cell.angle_alpha   90.00
_cell.angle_beta   90.00
_cell.angle_gamma   90.00
#
_symmetry.space_group_name_H-M   'P 1'
#
loop_
_entity.id
_entity.type
_entity.pdbx_description
1 polymer ?
#
loop_
_entity_poly.entity_id
_entity_poly.type
_entity_poly.pdbx_seq_one_letter_code
_entity_poly.pdbx_strand_id
1 'polypeptide(L)'
;SFIIDDNYIDKLKNKFQSISLSKSFSGEGIVISNDNVKGVILKGINKNEQKNINFLNDYLTNGDVKNFSQNHVFIGTELAYNLNLKKGDNINLMSSAFVATPLGRLPKQESYKIGGIFNTGFLEFDQNVVFLNIEDVLSIFDKEEKDQNIEIFLPDPLKANLYKEKIEKINPNYFIYTWSDLN
;
A
#
# COMPACT_ATOMS: atom_id res chain seq x y z
N SER A 1 14.44 7.13 -13.19
CA SER A 1 13.13 7.27 -12.50
C SER A 1 12.12 7.75 -13.53
N PHE A 2 11.16 6.90 -13.90
CA PHE A 2 10.11 7.28 -14.85
C PHE A 2 8.97 7.90 -14.05
N ILE A 3 8.67 9.16 -14.35
CA ILE A 3 7.54 9.86 -13.73
C ILE A 3 6.28 9.40 -14.47
N ILE A 4 5.36 8.76 -13.75
CA ILE A 4 4.03 8.53 -14.25
C ILE A 4 3.31 9.87 -14.13
N ASP A 5 3.18 10.59 -15.26
CA ASP A 5 2.53 11.89 -15.30
C ASP A 5 1.00 11.76 -15.42
N ASP A 6 0.29 12.79 -15.03
CA ASP A 6 -1.17 12.83 -15.10
C ASP A 6 -1.67 12.72 -16.56
N ASN A 7 -0.88 13.17 -17.53
CA ASN A 7 -1.19 13.04 -18.95
C ASN A 7 -1.25 11.56 -19.39
N TYR A 8 -0.38 10.68 -18.85
CA TYR A 8 -0.44 9.27 -19.13
C TYR A 8 -1.68 8.62 -18.50
N ILE A 9 -2.03 9.01 -17.28
CA ILE A 9 -3.25 8.56 -16.60
C ILE A 9 -4.49 8.92 -17.42
N ASP A 10 -4.56 10.16 -17.90
CA ASP A 10 -5.67 10.63 -18.71
C ASP A 10 -5.77 9.89 -20.07
N LYS A 11 -4.64 9.60 -20.70
CA LYS A 11 -4.62 8.76 -21.90
C LYS A 11 -5.16 7.35 -21.64
N LEU A 12 -4.80 6.74 -20.51
CA LEU A 12 -5.33 5.43 -20.15
C LEU A 12 -6.83 5.47 -19.90
N LYS A 13 -7.33 6.43 -19.14
CA LYS A 13 -8.76 6.62 -18.86
C LYS A 13 -9.57 6.86 -20.15
N ASN A 14 -9.06 7.70 -21.04
CA ASN A 14 -9.74 8.02 -22.30
C ASN A 14 -9.77 6.83 -23.26
N LYS A 15 -8.72 6.02 -23.31
CA LYS A 15 -8.61 4.87 -24.20
C LYS A 15 -9.35 3.63 -23.68
N PHE A 16 -9.43 3.48 -22.36
CA PHE A 16 -10.02 2.33 -21.70
C PHE A 16 -11.09 2.76 -20.69
N GLN A 17 -12.27 3.11 -21.17
CA GLN A 17 -13.37 3.65 -20.34
C GLN A 17 -13.84 2.71 -19.20
N SER A 18 -13.54 1.41 -19.31
CA SER A 18 -13.99 0.40 -18.34
C SER A 18 -12.96 0.04 -17.26
N ILE A 19 -11.77 0.66 -17.28
CA ILE A 19 -10.75 0.42 -16.26
C ILE A 19 -10.86 1.41 -15.11
N SER A 20 -10.50 0.99 -13.91
CA SER A 20 -10.25 1.91 -12.81
C SER A 20 -8.76 1.95 -12.46
N LEU A 21 -8.27 3.12 -12.12
CA LEU A 21 -6.87 3.38 -11.79
C LEU A 21 -6.76 3.80 -10.33
N SER A 22 -5.69 3.35 -9.67
CA SER A 22 -5.34 3.76 -8.33
C SER A 22 -3.85 3.98 -8.21
N LYS A 23 -3.47 5.03 -7.52
CA LYS A 23 -2.09 5.25 -7.12
C LYS A 23 -1.83 4.51 -5.80
N SER A 24 -0.75 3.74 -5.73
CA SER A 24 -0.31 3.05 -4.51
C SER A 24 1.21 3.03 -4.43
N PHE A 25 1.70 2.76 -3.25
CA PHE A 25 3.10 2.41 -3.02
C PHE A 25 3.16 1.26 -2.02
N SER A 26 4.06 0.31 -2.25
CA SER A 26 4.30 -0.78 -1.31
C SER A 26 5.79 -1.04 -1.17
N GLY A 27 6.20 -1.39 0.03
CA GLY A 27 7.57 -1.77 0.31
C GLY A 27 7.66 -2.67 1.53
N GLU A 28 8.76 -3.40 1.63
CA GLU A 28 9.05 -4.22 2.80
C GLU A 28 9.42 -3.36 4.00
N GLY A 29 8.85 -3.68 5.14
CA GLY A 29 9.10 -2.99 6.39
C GLY A 29 9.03 -3.94 7.57
N ILE A 30 9.20 -3.38 8.73
CA ILE A 30 9.20 -4.12 10.00
C ILE A 30 8.25 -3.42 10.96
N VAL A 31 7.35 -4.21 11.57
CA VAL A 31 6.56 -3.79 12.73
C VAL A 31 7.36 -4.13 13.98
N ILE A 32 7.49 -3.15 14.86
CA ILE A 32 8.13 -3.28 16.17
C ILE A 32 7.09 -2.91 17.23
N SER A 33 6.78 -3.84 18.11
CA SER A 33 5.85 -3.62 19.22
C SER A 33 6.35 -4.36 20.47
N ASN A 34 6.60 -3.62 21.53
CA ASN A 34 7.23 -4.14 22.74
C ASN A 34 8.52 -4.91 22.38
N ASP A 35 8.60 -6.20 22.74
CA ASP A 35 9.74 -7.07 22.46
C ASP A 35 9.57 -7.90 21.16
N ASN A 36 8.50 -7.63 20.40
CA ASN A 36 8.19 -8.38 19.17
C ASN A 36 8.55 -7.59 17.93
N VAL A 37 9.09 -8.33 16.94
CA VAL A 37 9.49 -7.79 15.63
C VAL A 37 8.93 -8.70 14.54
N LYS A 38 8.28 -8.12 13.54
CA LYS A 38 7.69 -8.86 12.42
C LYS A 38 7.92 -8.14 11.10
N GLY A 39 8.47 -8.86 10.10
CA GLY A 39 8.53 -8.38 8.72
C GLY A 39 7.13 -8.32 8.09
N VAL A 40 6.84 -7.24 7.39
CA VAL A 40 5.54 -6.96 6.77
C VAL A 40 5.72 -6.20 5.46
N ILE A 41 4.65 -6.16 4.67
CA ILE A 41 4.51 -5.24 3.54
C ILE A 41 3.75 -3.99 4.03
N LEU A 42 4.39 -2.85 3.95
CA LEU A 42 3.76 -1.55 4.18
C LEU A 42 3.11 -1.09 2.87
N LYS A 43 1.78 -1.04 2.83
CA LYS A 43 1.02 -0.66 1.64
C LYS A 43 0.31 0.68 1.86
N GLY A 44 0.75 1.69 1.09
CA GLY A 44 0.11 3.00 1.05
C GLY A 44 -1.04 3.03 0.07
N ILE A 45 -2.19 3.47 0.55
CA ILE A 45 -3.40 3.66 -0.27
C ILE A 45 -3.96 5.06 -0.07
N ASN A 46 -4.61 5.58 -1.12
CA ASN A 46 -5.28 6.88 -1.05
C ASN A 46 -6.69 6.70 -0.48
N LYS A 47 -6.93 7.30 0.68
CA LYS A 47 -8.24 7.28 1.36
C LYS A 47 -9.37 7.98 0.60
N ASN A 48 -9.06 8.81 -0.39
CA ASN A 48 -10.06 9.52 -1.18
C ASN A 48 -10.56 8.68 -2.37
N GLU A 49 -9.95 7.56 -2.65
CA GLU A 49 -10.39 6.64 -3.70
C GLU A 49 -11.50 5.72 -3.19
N GLN A 50 -12.67 5.78 -3.82
CA GLN A 50 -13.87 5.07 -3.39
C GLN A 50 -13.66 3.56 -3.23
N LYS A 51 -12.85 2.93 -4.09
CA LYS A 51 -12.55 1.49 -4.02
C LYS A 51 -11.75 1.12 -2.75
N ASN A 52 -10.82 2.00 -2.33
CA ASN A 52 -10.06 1.77 -1.11
C ASN A 52 -10.95 1.89 0.12
N ILE A 53 -11.86 2.88 0.10
CA ILE A 53 -12.89 3.04 1.15
C ILE A 53 -13.80 1.82 1.19
N ASN A 54 -14.26 1.33 0.04
CA ASN A 54 -15.12 0.14 -0.03
C ASN A 54 -14.38 -1.09 0.51
N PHE A 55 -13.14 -1.33 0.06
CA PHE A 55 -12.32 -2.42 0.57
C PHE A 55 -12.17 -2.36 2.10
N LEU A 56 -11.81 -1.20 2.64
CA LEU A 56 -11.66 -1.05 4.08
C LEU A 56 -13.00 -1.27 4.81
N ASN A 57 -14.11 -0.76 4.29
CA ASN A 57 -15.43 -0.99 4.89
C ASN A 57 -15.85 -2.45 4.88
N ASP A 58 -15.57 -3.17 3.79
CA ASP A 58 -15.98 -4.57 3.61
C ASP A 58 -15.21 -5.52 4.55
N TYR A 59 -13.95 -5.20 4.84
CA TYR A 59 -13.08 -6.08 5.61
C TYR A 59 -12.72 -5.58 7.02
N LEU A 60 -13.08 -4.36 7.39
CA LEU A 60 -12.78 -3.82 8.71
C LEU A 60 -13.64 -4.52 9.78
N THR A 61 -12.99 -5.19 10.74
CA THR A 61 -13.65 -5.87 11.85
C THR A 61 -13.69 -5.03 13.12
N ASN A 62 -12.73 -4.13 13.29
CA ASN A 62 -12.65 -3.24 14.42
C ASN A 62 -12.08 -1.88 14.00
N GLY A 63 -12.78 -0.82 14.28
CA GLY A 63 -12.40 0.54 13.91
C GLY A 63 -13.43 1.21 13.02
N ASP A 64 -13.04 2.33 12.45
CA ASP A 64 -13.84 3.10 11.48
C ASP A 64 -12.89 3.58 10.38
N VAL A 65 -13.30 3.51 9.12
CA VAL A 65 -12.51 4.01 7.98
C VAL A 65 -12.16 5.50 8.14
N LYS A 66 -12.96 6.26 8.86
CA LYS A 66 -12.66 7.67 9.22
C LYS A 66 -11.36 7.80 10.02
N ASN A 67 -10.93 6.75 10.73
CA ASN A 67 -9.67 6.71 11.46
C ASN A 67 -8.48 6.40 10.54
N PHE A 68 -8.71 6.12 9.26
CA PHE A 68 -7.64 5.96 8.28
C PHE A 68 -7.12 7.35 7.86
N SER A 69 -6.17 7.85 8.62
CA SER A 69 -5.60 9.19 8.49
C SER A 69 -4.09 9.14 8.70
N GLN A 70 -3.41 10.26 8.59
CA GLN A 70 -1.97 10.37 8.89
C GLN A 70 -1.67 9.84 10.29
N ASN A 71 -0.51 9.21 10.41
CA ASN A 71 -0.02 8.56 11.63
C ASN A 71 -0.92 7.43 12.17
N HIS A 72 -1.84 6.93 11.37
CA HIS A 72 -2.65 5.76 11.70
C HIS A 72 -2.41 4.63 10.71
N VAL A 73 -2.44 3.41 11.22
CA VAL A 73 -2.31 2.19 10.42
C VAL A 73 -3.50 1.28 10.62
N PHE A 74 -3.81 0.49 9.60
CA PHE A 74 -4.74 -0.61 9.69
C PHE A 74 -3.97 -1.91 9.52
N ILE A 75 -4.16 -2.85 10.43
CA ILE A 75 -3.44 -4.14 10.46
C ILE A 75 -4.43 -5.29 10.35
N GLY A 76 -3.98 -6.41 9.80
CA GLY A 76 -4.80 -7.61 9.73
C GLY A 76 -4.99 -8.29 11.09
N THR A 77 -6.08 -9.03 11.22
CA THR A 77 -6.45 -9.77 12.46
C THR A 77 -5.34 -10.72 12.91
N GLU A 78 -4.71 -11.43 11.98
CA GLU A 78 -3.64 -12.37 12.29
C GLU A 78 -2.37 -11.66 12.80
N LEU A 79 -2.02 -10.53 12.22
CA LEU A 79 -0.91 -9.70 12.71
C LEU A 79 -1.19 -9.17 14.11
N ALA A 80 -2.41 -8.67 14.32
CA ALA A 80 -2.85 -8.18 15.63
C ALA A 80 -2.79 -9.28 16.71
N TYR A 81 -3.26 -10.48 16.38
CA TYR A 81 -3.23 -11.64 17.28
C TYR A 81 -1.79 -12.06 17.61
N ASN A 82 -0.94 -12.23 16.59
CA ASN A 82 0.44 -12.69 16.76
C ASN A 82 1.31 -11.74 17.59
N LEU A 83 1.04 -10.43 17.51
CA LEU A 83 1.77 -9.40 18.25
C LEU A 83 1.05 -8.90 19.50
N ASN A 84 -0.10 -9.52 19.84
CA ASN A 84 -0.96 -9.11 20.96
C ASN A 84 -1.32 -7.62 20.93
N LEU A 85 -1.75 -7.15 19.74
CA LEU A 85 -2.09 -5.77 19.47
C LEU A 85 -3.60 -5.56 19.38
N LYS A 86 -4.05 -4.38 19.73
CA LYS A 86 -5.44 -3.97 19.61
C LYS A 86 -5.54 -2.55 19.03
N LYS A 87 -6.72 -2.20 18.55
CA LYS A 87 -7.03 -0.84 18.12
C LYS A 87 -6.70 0.16 19.25
N GLY A 88 -6.00 1.21 18.88
CA GLY A 88 -5.57 2.27 19.79
C GLY A 88 -4.15 2.11 20.33
N ASP A 89 -3.54 0.93 20.18
CA ASP A 89 -2.13 0.72 20.53
C ASP A 89 -1.21 1.48 19.58
N ASN A 90 -0.01 1.79 20.06
CA ASN A 90 1.05 2.36 19.22
C ASN A 90 2.04 1.27 18.82
N ILE A 91 2.47 1.34 17.57
CA ILE A 91 3.53 0.50 17.03
C ILE A 91 4.57 1.38 16.35
N ASN A 92 5.78 0.87 16.23
CA ASN A 92 6.81 1.49 15.40
C ASN A 92 6.95 0.72 14.09
N LEU A 93 6.99 1.46 12.99
CA LEU A 93 7.30 0.91 11.68
C LEU A 93 8.71 1.34 11.29
N MET A 94 9.47 0.41 10.75
CA MET A 94 10.80 0.65 10.21
C MET A 94 10.82 0.25 8.74
N SER A 95 11.36 1.11 7.89
CA SER A 95 11.51 0.85 6.46
C SER A 95 12.97 0.55 6.09
N SER A 96 13.19 0.23 4.82
CA SER A 96 14.52 0.09 4.24
C SER A 96 15.19 1.44 3.92
N ALA A 97 14.51 2.57 4.09
CA ALA A 97 15.11 3.89 3.97
C ALA A 97 16.03 4.22 5.16
N PHE A 98 17.01 5.09 4.93
CA PHE A 98 17.99 5.44 5.94
C PHE A 98 18.04 6.96 6.14
N VAL A 99 18.15 7.37 7.40
CA VAL A 99 18.48 8.74 7.76
C VAL A 99 19.96 8.85 8.13
N ALA A 100 20.62 9.90 7.63
CA ALA A 100 21.99 10.20 8.00
C ALA A 100 22.02 10.87 9.39
N THR A 101 22.85 10.33 10.28
CA THR A 101 23.07 10.87 11.63
C THR A 101 24.56 11.06 11.87
N PRO A 102 24.96 11.83 12.89
CA PRO A 102 26.38 11.92 13.28
C PRO A 102 27.02 10.57 13.65
N LEU A 103 26.20 9.58 14.02
CA LEU A 103 26.63 8.23 14.37
C LEU A 103 26.60 7.25 13.20
N GLY A 104 26.25 7.72 11.99
CA GLY A 104 26.11 6.90 10.78
C GLY A 104 24.70 6.88 10.21
N ARG A 105 24.43 5.94 9.30
CA ARG A 105 23.11 5.77 8.68
C ARG A 105 22.27 4.82 9.52
N LEU A 106 21.10 5.29 9.95
CA LEU A 106 20.14 4.50 10.69
C LEU A 106 18.89 4.25 9.85
N PRO A 107 18.24 3.07 9.95
CA PRO A 107 16.95 2.83 9.30
C PRO A 107 15.91 3.85 9.74
N LYS A 108 15.09 4.31 8.80
CA LYS A 108 14.00 5.25 9.12
C LYS A 108 12.91 4.52 9.89
N GLN A 109 12.54 5.07 11.03
CA GLN A 109 11.54 4.51 11.93
C GLN A 109 10.58 5.61 12.35
N GLU A 110 9.28 5.29 12.33
CA GLU A 110 8.22 6.22 12.72
C GLU A 110 7.16 5.49 13.57
N SER A 111 6.51 6.22 14.46
CA SER A 111 5.46 5.68 15.35
C SER A 111 4.08 5.91 14.76
N TYR A 112 3.23 4.89 14.81
CA TYR A 112 1.87 4.91 14.28
C TYR A 112 0.90 4.34 15.31
N LYS A 113 -0.34 4.86 15.27
CA LYS A 113 -1.43 4.34 16.09
C LYS A 113 -2.28 3.37 15.27
N ILE A 114 -2.68 2.25 15.86
CA ILE A 114 -3.59 1.31 15.22
C ILE A 114 -5.00 1.92 15.20
N GLY A 115 -5.45 2.37 14.04
CA GLY A 115 -6.77 2.96 13.79
C GLY A 115 -7.85 1.93 13.52
N GLY A 116 -7.46 0.75 13.00
CA GLY A 116 -8.39 -0.32 12.66
C GLY A 116 -7.72 -1.68 12.48
N ILE A 117 -8.54 -2.72 12.57
CA ILE A 117 -8.16 -4.12 12.34
C ILE A 117 -9.07 -4.69 11.27
N PHE A 118 -8.49 -5.28 10.22
CA PHE A 118 -9.22 -5.88 9.11
C PHE A 118 -9.06 -7.40 9.07
N ASN A 119 -10.00 -8.08 8.40
CA ASN A 119 -9.97 -9.51 8.16
C ASN A 119 -10.47 -9.81 6.74
N THR A 120 -9.58 -10.19 5.85
CA THR A 120 -9.91 -10.58 4.48
C THR A 120 -10.27 -12.07 4.36
N GLY A 121 -9.92 -12.85 5.36
CA GLY A 121 -10.02 -14.31 5.33
C GLY A 121 -8.82 -15.01 4.65
N PHE A 122 -7.85 -14.24 4.14
CA PHE A 122 -6.61 -14.77 3.61
C PHE A 122 -5.50 -14.62 4.64
N LEU A 123 -5.13 -15.72 5.28
CA LEU A 123 -4.18 -15.75 6.39
C LEU A 123 -2.88 -15.02 6.10
N GLU A 124 -2.26 -15.28 4.95
CA GLU A 124 -0.98 -14.67 4.57
C GLU A 124 -1.10 -13.15 4.38
N PHE A 125 -2.22 -12.69 3.83
CA PHE A 125 -2.49 -11.27 3.68
C PHE A 125 -2.71 -10.60 5.05
N ASP A 126 -3.57 -11.20 5.88
CA ASP A 126 -3.95 -10.67 7.19
C ASP A 126 -2.79 -10.67 8.20
N GLN A 127 -1.75 -11.49 7.98
CA GLN A 127 -0.58 -11.50 8.85
C GLN A 127 0.60 -10.68 8.37
N ASN A 128 0.63 -10.27 7.09
CA ASN A 128 1.82 -9.67 6.49
C ASN A 128 1.59 -8.27 5.90
N VAL A 129 0.35 -7.78 5.79
CA VAL A 129 0.08 -6.46 5.20
C VAL A 129 -0.34 -5.45 6.27
N VAL A 130 0.26 -4.27 6.20
CA VAL A 130 -0.10 -3.10 7.00
C VAL A 130 -0.49 -1.98 6.05
N PHE A 131 -1.70 -1.46 6.17
CA PHE A 131 -2.15 -0.32 5.39
C PHE A 131 -1.83 1.00 6.08
N LEU A 132 -1.29 1.93 5.30
CA LEU A 132 -1.01 3.31 5.69
C LEU A 132 -1.67 4.27 4.68
N ASN A 133 -1.85 5.52 5.10
CA ASN A 133 -2.11 6.57 4.12
C ASN A 133 -0.92 6.68 3.16
N ILE A 134 -1.19 6.97 1.88
CA ILE A 134 -0.17 7.04 0.83
C ILE A 134 0.97 8.03 1.19
N GLU A 135 0.63 9.13 1.81
CA GLU A 135 1.61 10.15 2.24
C GLU A 135 2.58 9.60 3.30
N ASP A 136 2.06 8.82 4.27
CA ASP A 136 2.86 8.23 5.34
C ASP A 136 3.82 7.18 4.78
N VAL A 137 3.35 6.31 3.87
CA VAL A 137 4.22 5.28 3.29
C VAL A 137 5.30 5.89 2.40
N LEU A 138 5.00 6.91 1.63
CA LEU A 138 6.02 7.63 0.85
C LEU A 138 7.05 8.28 1.78
N SER A 139 6.59 8.92 2.86
CA SER A 139 7.47 9.52 3.85
C SER A 139 8.41 8.49 4.46
N ILE A 140 7.90 7.38 5.00
CA ILE A 140 8.73 6.40 5.71
C ILE A 140 9.77 5.72 4.79
N PHE A 141 9.47 5.61 3.47
CA PHE A 141 10.42 5.08 2.48
C PHE A 141 11.31 6.13 1.82
N ASP A 142 11.20 7.41 2.22
CA ASP A 142 11.90 8.54 1.59
C ASP A 142 11.63 8.60 0.09
N LYS A 143 10.34 8.53 -0.28
CA LYS A 143 9.83 8.53 -1.66
C LYS A 143 8.94 9.73 -1.92
N GLU A 144 8.82 10.08 -3.19
CA GLU A 144 7.96 11.16 -3.69
C GLU A 144 6.73 10.60 -4.43
N GLU A 145 5.78 11.45 -4.74
CA GLU A 145 4.59 11.06 -5.51
C GLU A 145 4.91 10.38 -6.86
N LYS A 146 6.00 10.77 -7.50
CA LYS A 146 6.48 10.17 -8.75
C LYS A 146 6.93 8.71 -8.63
N ASP A 147 7.21 8.25 -7.41
CA ASP A 147 7.65 6.88 -7.13
C ASP A 147 6.47 5.92 -6.90
N GLN A 148 5.23 6.42 -6.97
CA GLN A 148 4.04 5.59 -6.83
C GLN A 148 3.85 4.66 -8.02
N ASN A 149 3.25 3.52 -7.76
CA ASN A 149 2.76 2.60 -8.78
C ASN A 149 1.32 2.96 -9.18
N ILE A 150 0.95 2.66 -10.42
CA ILE A 150 -0.45 2.69 -10.85
C ILE A 150 -0.97 1.25 -10.89
N GLU A 151 -1.93 0.98 -10.06
CA GLU A 151 -2.70 -0.26 -10.11
C GLU A 151 -3.87 -0.08 -11.09
N ILE A 152 -3.97 -0.97 -12.06
CA ILE A 152 -5.01 -0.96 -13.09
C ILE A 152 -5.97 -2.11 -12.82
N PHE A 153 -7.22 -1.78 -12.53
CA PHE A 153 -8.26 -2.76 -12.26
C PHE A 153 -9.12 -2.94 -13.51
N LEU A 154 -9.22 -4.18 -13.94
CA LEU A 154 -9.96 -4.57 -15.13
C LEU A 154 -11.33 -5.14 -14.74
N PRO A 155 -12.37 -4.89 -15.56
CA PRO A 155 -13.68 -5.54 -15.35
C PRO A 155 -13.59 -7.06 -15.52
N ASP A 156 -12.66 -7.54 -16.35
CA ASP A 156 -12.38 -8.96 -16.57
C ASP A 156 -10.89 -9.24 -16.37
N PRO A 157 -10.49 -9.78 -15.19
CA PRO A 157 -9.10 -10.06 -14.88
C PRO A 157 -8.43 -11.07 -15.83
N LEU A 158 -9.20 -11.96 -16.47
CA LEU A 158 -8.66 -12.96 -17.42
C LEU A 158 -8.10 -12.32 -18.69
N LYS A 159 -8.45 -11.06 -18.96
CA LYS A 159 -7.93 -10.29 -20.09
C LYS A 159 -6.68 -9.46 -19.75
N ALA A 160 -6.08 -9.66 -18.58
CA ALA A 160 -4.95 -8.85 -18.10
C ALA A 160 -3.80 -8.77 -19.13
N ASN A 161 -3.39 -9.90 -19.73
CA ASN A 161 -2.32 -9.92 -20.73
C ASN A 161 -2.67 -9.12 -22.00
N LEU A 162 -3.93 -9.17 -22.44
CA LEU A 162 -4.39 -8.39 -23.61
C LEU A 162 -4.35 -6.88 -23.32
N TYR A 163 -4.73 -6.47 -22.11
CA TYR A 163 -4.63 -5.07 -21.69
C TYR A 163 -3.17 -4.64 -21.51
N LYS A 164 -2.31 -5.49 -20.94
CA LYS A 164 -0.87 -5.26 -20.83
C LYS A 164 -0.26 -4.87 -22.17
N GLU A 165 -0.43 -5.70 -23.20
CA GLU A 165 0.07 -5.42 -24.56
C GLU A 165 -0.44 -4.08 -25.14
N LYS A 166 -1.72 -3.75 -24.90
CA LYS A 166 -2.31 -2.50 -25.38
C LYS A 166 -1.78 -1.28 -24.65
N ILE A 167 -1.49 -1.41 -23.37
CA ILE A 167 -1.00 -0.33 -22.49
C ILE A 167 0.49 -0.09 -22.77
N GLU A 168 1.30 -1.13 -22.94
CA GLU A 168 2.72 -1.04 -23.33
C GLU A 168 2.91 -0.28 -24.66
N LYS A 169 1.98 -0.42 -25.60
CA LYS A 169 2.00 0.34 -26.86
C LYS A 169 1.74 1.84 -26.70
N ILE A 170 1.14 2.27 -25.59
CA ILE A 170 0.91 3.69 -25.31
C ILE A 170 2.19 4.35 -24.81
N ASN A 171 2.93 3.66 -23.94
CA ASN A 171 4.23 4.10 -23.48
C ASN A 171 5.13 2.89 -23.16
N PRO A 172 6.04 2.54 -24.07
CA PRO A 172 6.92 1.38 -23.88
C PRO A 172 7.99 1.55 -22.79
N ASN A 173 8.09 2.75 -22.20
CA ASN A 173 9.05 3.02 -21.14
C ASN A 173 8.55 2.60 -19.75
N TYR A 174 7.27 2.21 -19.62
CA TYR A 174 6.75 1.73 -18.34
C TYR A 174 6.80 0.21 -18.26
N PHE A 175 7.24 -0.28 -17.10
CA PHE A 175 7.16 -1.70 -16.78
C PHE A 175 5.74 -2.04 -16.32
N ILE A 176 5.10 -2.99 -16.99
CA ILE A 176 3.74 -3.42 -16.67
C ILE A 176 3.78 -4.89 -16.25
N TYR A 177 3.28 -5.14 -15.06
CA TYR A 177 3.16 -6.48 -14.51
C TYR A 177 1.68 -6.83 -14.35
N THR A 178 1.32 -8.06 -14.73
CA THR A 178 0.02 -8.62 -14.39
C THR A 178 0.12 -9.37 -13.06
N TRP A 179 -1.00 -9.68 -12.47
CA TRP A 179 -1.04 -10.50 -11.26
C TRP A 179 -0.37 -11.87 -11.46
N SER A 180 -0.38 -12.42 -12.67
CA SER A 180 0.27 -13.69 -13.01
C SER A 180 1.78 -13.56 -13.23
N ASP A 181 2.32 -12.37 -13.41
CA ASP A 181 3.78 -12.14 -13.49
C ASP A 181 4.43 -12.06 -12.10
N LEU A 182 3.61 -11.88 -11.05
CA LEU A 182 4.06 -11.65 -9.67
C LEU A 182 3.88 -12.89 -8.76
N ASN A 183 3.31 -14.01 -9.28
CA ASN A 183 3.09 -15.26 -8.54
C ASN A 183 3.83 -16.44 -9.13
#